data_1c9a4aa4088e1948266a1833651772cf
#
_entry.id   1c9a4aa4088e1948266a1833651772cf
#
_cell.length_a   1.000
_cell.length_b   1.000
_cell.length_c   1.000
_cell.angle_alpha   90.00
_cell.angle_beta   90.00
_cell.angle_gamma   90.00
#
_symmetry.space_group_name_H-M   'P 1'
#
loop_
_entity.id
_entity.type
_entity.pdbx_description
1 polymer ?
#
loop_
_entity_poly.entity_id
_entity_poly.type
_entity_poly.pdbx_seq_one_letter_code
_entity_poly.pdbx_strand_id
1 'polypeptide(L)'
;MMKKTLISVILLLAIVFSTHAQQHCFFTHYSTEDGLSQNTVMNILQDHKDNLWFATWDGINRFNGYTFKTYKARQGNYISLTNNRVDRIYEDRYGFLWLLTYDNRVHRFDPKTETFEQVPAAGEEGSAFNVHTIEVMPNGTVWLLTENDGAIRILTHPNENHRLTWDIYSSKTELFPSLHVFKVYQDKAGNDWLLTDNGLGMIHPGKKEPDSYFTETKGKFGGMNQAFYAVQERDKDICFASDQGRIWSYQKDSGEFTLIELPTKGQITSIHPVAPDVSVITTDSDGFFTYNLRTKTNVHYSFLTCKALPAKPILSAYVDRSSEVWFEQEEPGVVAHFNPSTRVVTREQILIEYSNPERSRPAFHIHEDVNGYLWVHPYGGGFSYFDPQKKRLVPFYNGLGSRDWRFSNKIHSAFSDKQGNLWLCTHSKGLEKVTYRNVPFAMMTPMPHEHESL
;
A
#
# COMPACT_ATOMS: atom_id res chain seq x y z
N MET A 1 -59.02 -1.16 13.13
CA MET A 1 -57.95 -1.40 14.14
C MET A 1 -57.09 -2.61 13.79
N MET A 2 -57.62 -3.77 13.45
CA MET A 2 -56.87 -5.00 13.10
C MET A 2 -55.84 -4.87 11.96
N LYS A 3 -56.11 -4.10 10.89
CA LYS A 3 -55.16 -3.94 9.77
C LYS A 3 -53.89 -3.18 10.17
N LYS A 4 -53.98 -2.20 11.07
CA LYS A 4 -52.78 -1.46 11.55
C LYS A 4 -51.91 -2.32 12.46
N THR A 5 -52.54 -3.16 13.31
CA THR A 5 -51.84 -4.09 14.19
C THR A 5 -51.13 -5.19 13.38
N LEU A 6 -51.73 -5.69 12.30
CA LEU A 6 -51.11 -6.71 11.44
C LEU A 6 -49.91 -6.16 10.69
N ILE A 7 -49.97 -4.93 10.20
CA ILE A 7 -48.80 -4.27 9.53
C ILE A 7 -47.68 -4.01 10.53
N SER A 8 -47.98 -3.60 11.76
CA SER A 8 -46.96 -3.45 12.80
C SER A 8 -46.30 -4.77 13.19
N VAL A 9 -47.05 -5.85 13.26
CA VAL A 9 -46.53 -7.20 13.57
C VAL A 9 -45.65 -7.73 12.40
N ILE A 10 -46.05 -7.46 11.14
CA ILE A 10 -45.24 -7.83 9.96
C ILE A 10 -43.97 -7.00 9.88
N LEU A 11 -44.01 -5.68 10.21
CA LEU A 11 -42.83 -4.85 10.29
C LEU A 11 -41.89 -5.26 11.46
N LEU A 12 -42.46 -5.63 12.63
CA LEU A 12 -41.67 -6.17 13.73
C LEU A 12 -41.03 -7.53 13.39
N LEU A 13 -41.76 -8.42 12.72
CA LEU A 13 -41.25 -9.69 12.23
C LEU A 13 -40.15 -9.47 11.14
N ALA A 14 -40.31 -8.50 10.25
CA ALA A 14 -39.30 -8.15 9.26
C ALA A 14 -38.02 -7.59 9.90
N ILE A 15 -38.11 -6.90 11.06
CA ILE A 15 -36.97 -6.42 11.81
C ILE A 15 -36.29 -7.58 12.58
N VAL A 16 -37.02 -8.58 13.03
CA VAL A 16 -36.46 -9.75 13.74
C VAL A 16 -35.80 -10.75 12.78
N PHE A 17 -36.21 -10.76 11.48
CA PHE A 17 -35.55 -11.56 10.45
C PHE A 17 -34.43 -10.85 9.71
N SER A 18 -33.92 -9.74 10.22
CA SER A 18 -32.52 -9.35 9.93
C SER A 18 -31.62 -10.37 10.63
N THR A 19 -31.77 -11.62 10.25
CA THR A 19 -30.80 -12.67 10.62
C THR A 19 -29.46 -12.16 10.14
N HIS A 20 -28.58 -11.87 11.06
CA HIS A 20 -27.16 -11.69 10.82
C HIS A 20 -26.73 -12.96 10.07
N ALA A 21 -26.63 -12.88 8.76
CA ALA A 21 -25.93 -13.89 8.01
C ALA A 21 -24.48 -13.79 8.51
N GLN A 22 -24.15 -14.62 9.49
CA GLN A 22 -22.78 -14.80 9.91
C GLN A 22 -22.07 -15.25 8.66
N GLN A 23 -21.23 -14.37 8.10
CA GLN A 23 -20.58 -14.63 6.84
C GLN A 23 -19.65 -15.81 7.06
N HIS A 24 -19.97 -16.94 6.47
CA HIS A 24 -19.14 -18.13 6.57
C HIS A 24 -17.93 -17.94 5.67
N CYS A 25 -16.77 -17.82 6.29
CA CYS A 25 -15.48 -17.81 5.60
C CYS A 25 -14.95 -19.24 5.50
N PHE A 26 -14.51 -19.61 4.30
CA PHE A 26 -13.82 -20.87 4.06
C PHE A 26 -12.35 -20.56 3.84
N PHE A 27 -11.50 -21.33 4.52
CA PHE A 27 -10.06 -21.19 4.42
C PHE A 27 -9.50 -22.30 3.56
N THR A 28 -8.66 -21.95 2.61
CA THR A 28 -7.86 -22.89 1.84
C THR A 28 -6.40 -22.53 2.05
N HIS A 29 -5.67 -23.44 2.63
CA HIS A 29 -4.25 -23.31 2.88
C HIS A 29 -3.45 -23.82 1.69
N TYR A 30 -2.39 -23.10 1.30
CA TYR A 30 -1.43 -23.51 0.29
C TYR A 30 -0.01 -23.39 0.84
N SER A 31 0.76 -24.46 0.67
CA SER A 31 2.13 -24.58 1.13
C SER A 31 3.05 -25.20 0.08
N THR A 32 4.27 -25.51 0.45
CA THR A 32 5.19 -26.27 -0.40
C THR A 32 4.68 -27.67 -0.75
N GLU A 33 3.78 -28.23 0.04
CA GLU A 33 3.13 -29.52 -0.24
C GLU A 33 2.14 -29.43 -1.41
N ASP A 34 1.61 -28.21 -1.67
CA ASP A 34 0.68 -27.92 -2.76
C ASP A 34 1.41 -27.42 -4.03
N GLY A 35 2.75 -27.35 -4.00
CA GLY A 35 3.58 -26.94 -5.12
C GLY A 35 4.06 -25.49 -5.07
N LEU A 36 3.80 -24.75 -3.99
CA LEU A 36 4.43 -23.46 -3.75
C LEU A 36 5.94 -23.66 -3.55
N SER A 37 6.77 -22.79 -4.13
CA SER A 37 8.23 -22.95 -4.07
C SER A 37 8.80 -22.79 -2.67
N GLN A 38 8.16 -21.95 -1.82
CA GLN A 38 8.61 -21.67 -0.46
C GLN A 38 7.47 -21.06 0.39
N ASN A 39 7.41 -21.41 1.69
CA ASN A 39 6.33 -20.99 2.58
C ASN A 39 6.45 -19.54 3.08
N THR A 40 7.56 -18.85 2.84
CA THR A 40 7.67 -17.42 3.09
C THR A 40 7.26 -16.67 1.83
N VAL A 41 6.07 -16.07 1.86
CA VAL A 41 5.50 -15.33 0.75
C VAL A 41 5.53 -13.84 1.08
N MET A 42 6.19 -13.06 0.24
CA MET A 42 6.47 -11.64 0.46
C MET A 42 5.40 -10.73 -0.13
N ASN A 43 4.95 -11.06 -1.33
CA ASN A 43 4.04 -10.20 -2.09
C ASN A 43 3.15 -11.03 -3.01
N ILE A 44 2.02 -10.44 -3.41
CA ILE A 44 1.04 -11.03 -4.33
C ILE A 44 0.61 -9.99 -5.35
N LEU A 45 0.38 -10.44 -6.57
CA LEU A 45 -0.16 -9.67 -7.68
C LEU A 45 -1.17 -10.52 -8.46
N GLN A 46 -2.28 -9.94 -8.89
CA GLN A 46 -3.14 -10.51 -9.93
C GLN A 46 -2.88 -9.76 -11.24
N ASP A 47 -2.44 -10.49 -12.27
CA ASP A 47 -2.12 -9.90 -13.57
C ASP A 47 -3.39 -9.56 -14.37
N HIS A 48 -3.22 -8.89 -15.52
CA HIS A 48 -4.32 -8.52 -16.41
C HIS A 48 -5.04 -9.73 -17.04
N LYS A 49 -4.44 -10.92 -16.95
CA LYS A 49 -5.00 -12.23 -17.41
C LYS A 49 -5.60 -13.05 -16.26
N ASP A 50 -5.75 -12.44 -15.09
CA ASP A 50 -6.31 -13.05 -13.88
C ASP A 50 -5.46 -14.18 -13.26
N ASN A 51 -4.20 -14.37 -13.67
CA ASN A 51 -3.29 -15.24 -12.93
C ASN A 51 -2.84 -14.55 -11.64
N LEU A 52 -2.70 -15.31 -10.57
CA LEU A 52 -2.09 -14.84 -9.34
C LEU A 52 -0.59 -15.16 -9.35
N TRP A 53 0.21 -14.17 -8.97
CA TRP A 53 1.65 -14.26 -8.87
C TRP A 53 2.08 -14.03 -7.43
N PHE A 54 2.94 -14.89 -6.94
CA PHE A 54 3.44 -14.86 -5.56
C PHE A 54 4.95 -14.73 -5.55
N ALA A 55 5.47 -13.66 -4.94
CA ALA A 55 6.88 -13.50 -4.64
C ALA A 55 7.23 -14.28 -3.38
N THR A 56 8.26 -15.11 -3.44
CA THR A 56 8.71 -15.92 -2.32
C THR A 56 10.21 -15.81 -2.09
N TRP A 57 10.70 -16.43 -1.04
CA TRP A 57 12.14 -16.55 -0.82
C TRP A 57 12.84 -17.54 -1.78
N ASP A 58 12.08 -18.25 -2.63
CA ASP A 58 12.64 -19.15 -3.66
C ASP A 58 11.93 -18.98 -5.03
N GLY A 59 12.02 -17.77 -5.57
CA GLY A 59 11.49 -17.41 -6.88
C GLY A 59 10.08 -16.83 -6.82
N ILE A 60 9.46 -16.76 -8.02
CA ILE A 60 8.07 -16.36 -8.18
C ILE A 60 7.23 -17.57 -8.59
N ASN A 61 5.97 -17.57 -8.17
CA ASN A 61 5.03 -18.64 -8.47
C ASN A 61 3.81 -18.07 -9.18
N ARG A 62 3.43 -18.64 -10.32
CA ARG A 62 2.16 -18.38 -10.99
C ARG A 62 1.14 -19.42 -10.56
N PHE A 63 -0.02 -18.97 -10.13
CA PHE A 63 -1.15 -19.80 -9.77
C PHE A 63 -2.32 -19.56 -10.74
N ASN A 64 -2.81 -20.61 -11.34
CA ASN A 64 -3.91 -20.56 -12.33
C ASN A 64 -5.27 -20.97 -11.75
N GLY A 65 -5.40 -21.03 -10.43
CA GLY A 65 -6.57 -21.52 -9.74
C GLY A 65 -6.49 -22.98 -9.26
N TYR A 66 -5.54 -23.75 -9.80
CA TYR A 66 -5.40 -25.19 -9.51
C TYR A 66 -3.97 -25.59 -9.13
N THR A 67 -2.98 -25.09 -9.85
CA THR A 67 -1.58 -25.52 -9.70
C THR A 67 -0.63 -24.32 -9.66
N PHE A 68 0.48 -24.50 -8.98
CA PHE A 68 1.59 -23.55 -8.97
C PHE A 68 2.62 -23.92 -10.05
N LYS A 69 3.11 -22.91 -10.77
CA LYS A 69 4.29 -23.01 -11.64
C LYS A 69 5.35 -22.05 -11.15
N THR A 70 6.53 -22.60 -10.82
CA THR A 70 7.64 -21.85 -10.23
C THR A 70 8.62 -21.38 -11.30
N TYR A 71 9.11 -20.14 -11.13
CA TYR A 71 10.15 -19.52 -11.93
C TYR A 71 11.24 -18.99 -10.98
N LYS A 72 12.48 -19.46 -11.17
CA LYS A 72 13.61 -19.11 -10.31
C LYS A 72 14.94 -19.15 -11.04
N ALA A 73 16.02 -18.67 -10.41
CA ALA A 73 17.35 -18.73 -10.93
C ALA A 73 17.75 -20.18 -11.27
N ARG A 74 18.35 -20.37 -12.42
CA ARG A 74 18.93 -21.64 -12.86
C ARG A 74 20.44 -21.50 -12.93
N GLN A 75 21.15 -22.44 -12.31
CA GLN A 75 22.60 -22.45 -12.32
C GLN A 75 23.14 -22.52 -13.79
N GLY A 76 24.04 -21.62 -14.15
CA GLY A 76 24.63 -21.54 -15.49
C GLY A 76 23.78 -20.78 -16.53
N ASN A 77 22.66 -20.21 -16.17
CA ASN A 77 21.86 -19.37 -17.07
C ASN A 77 22.01 -17.89 -16.69
N TYR A 78 22.70 -17.12 -17.54
CA TYR A 78 22.93 -15.68 -17.36
C TYR A 78 21.66 -14.83 -17.53
N ILE A 79 20.55 -15.41 -18.02
CA ILE A 79 19.25 -14.76 -18.21
C ILE A 79 18.27 -15.26 -17.14
N SER A 80 18.70 -15.31 -15.88
CA SER A 80 17.88 -15.72 -14.76
C SER A 80 17.91 -14.68 -13.65
N LEU A 81 17.10 -14.87 -12.61
CA LEU A 81 17.16 -14.03 -11.40
C LEU A 81 18.57 -14.04 -10.80
N THR A 82 19.04 -12.89 -10.34
CA THR A 82 20.29 -12.77 -9.58
C THR A 82 20.17 -13.36 -8.18
N ASN A 83 18.95 -13.31 -7.62
CA ASN A 83 18.62 -13.83 -6.32
C ASN A 83 17.23 -14.47 -6.36
N ASN A 84 17.08 -15.66 -5.79
CA ASN A 84 15.77 -16.32 -5.73
C ASN A 84 14.80 -15.64 -4.78
N ARG A 85 15.26 -14.93 -3.77
CA ARG A 85 14.37 -14.18 -2.90
C ARG A 85 13.85 -12.95 -3.61
N VAL A 86 12.57 -12.97 -3.94
CA VAL A 86 11.84 -11.88 -4.56
C VAL A 86 10.97 -11.21 -3.49
N ASP A 87 11.15 -9.92 -3.29
CA ASP A 87 10.43 -9.17 -2.25
C ASP A 87 9.19 -8.46 -2.81
N ARG A 88 9.19 -8.02 -4.08
CA ARG A 88 8.07 -7.33 -4.71
C ARG A 88 7.85 -7.75 -6.16
N ILE A 89 6.58 -7.71 -6.59
CA ILE A 89 6.15 -7.91 -7.99
C ILE A 89 5.23 -6.76 -8.38
N TYR A 90 5.43 -6.23 -9.58
CA TYR A 90 4.57 -5.22 -10.20
C TYR A 90 4.29 -5.66 -11.65
N GLU A 91 3.16 -5.26 -12.21
CA GLU A 91 2.85 -5.46 -13.62
C GLU A 91 2.81 -4.12 -14.34
N ASP A 92 3.45 -4.03 -15.50
CA ASP A 92 3.33 -2.85 -16.34
C ASP A 92 2.14 -2.96 -17.32
N ARG A 93 1.81 -1.86 -18.00
CA ARG A 93 0.72 -1.81 -18.98
C ARG A 93 0.88 -2.77 -20.17
N TYR A 94 2.06 -3.31 -20.40
CA TYR A 94 2.36 -4.23 -21.49
C TYR A 94 2.26 -5.70 -21.06
N GLY A 95 2.06 -5.93 -19.75
CA GLY A 95 1.93 -7.24 -19.13
C GLY A 95 3.27 -7.91 -18.79
N PHE A 96 4.36 -7.14 -18.73
CA PHE A 96 5.61 -7.60 -18.12
C PHE A 96 5.56 -7.46 -16.62
N LEU A 97 6.18 -8.42 -15.92
CA LEU A 97 6.33 -8.36 -14.47
C LEU A 97 7.69 -7.77 -14.10
N TRP A 98 7.67 -6.80 -13.22
CA TRP A 98 8.84 -6.16 -12.66
C TRP A 98 9.08 -6.69 -11.26
N LEU A 99 10.25 -7.24 -11.02
CA LEU A 99 10.60 -7.96 -9.81
C LEU A 99 11.72 -7.22 -9.09
N LEU A 100 11.52 -6.95 -7.81
CA LEU A 100 12.56 -6.47 -6.92
C LEU A 100 13.04 -7.63 -6.06
N THR A 101 14.33 -7.96 -6.17
CA THR A 101 14.96 -9.03 -5.39
C THR A 101 15.61 -8.50 -4.12
N TYR A 102 15.89 -9.38 -3.17
CA TYR A 102 16.46 -9.04 -1.85
C TYR A 102 17.83 -8.33 -1.93
N ASP A 103 18.60 -8.58 -2.96
CA ASP A 103 19.85 -7.90 -3.27
C ASP A 103 19.66 -6.55 -3.98
N ASN A 104 18.42 -6.01 -3.93
CA ASN A 104 18.04 -4.70 -4.47
C ASN A 104 18.27 -4.58 -6.00
N ARG A 105 18.17 -5.72 -6.71
CA ARG A 105 18.21 -5.77 -8.17
C ARG A 105 16.81 -5.82 -8.76
N VAL A 106 16.70 -5.33 -9.98
CA VAL A 106 15.44 -5.34 -10.72
C VAL A 106 15.55 -6.25 -11.94
N HIS A 107 14.53 -7.08 -12.12
CA HIS A 107 14.36 -7.94 -13.27
C HIS A 107 13.01 -7.66 -13.92
N ARG A 108 12.97 -7.71 -15.25
CA ARG A 108 11.74 -7.76 -16.02
C ARG A 108 11.52 -9.21 -16.46
N PHE A 109 10.32 -9.72 -16.21
CA PHE A 109 9.91 -11.07 -16.60
C PHE A 109 8.80 -10.99 -17.65
N ASP A 110 8.95 -11.71 -18.75
CA ASP A 110 7.91 -11.87 -19.76
C ASP A 110 7.11 -13.16 -19.47
N PRO A 111 5.84 -13.06 -19.04
CA PRO A 111 5.01 -14.24 -18.80
C PRO A 111 4.66 -15.07 -20.05
N LYS A 112 4.86 -14.52 -21.28
CA LYS A 112 4.59 -15.24 -22.54
C LYS A 112 5.76 -16.13 -22.93
N THR A 113 6.97 -15.60 -22.87
CA THR A 113 8.20 -16.34 -23.22
C THR A 113 8.81 -17.02 -22.02
N GLU A 114 8.37 -16.66 -20.81
CA GLU A 114 8.86 -17.16 -19.52
C GLU A 114 10.37 -16.87 -19.32
N THR A 115 10.80 -15.71 -19.79
CA THR A 115 12.20 -15.26 -19.73
C THR A 115 12.36 -14.07 -18.81
N PHE A 116 13.53 -14.02 -18.14
CA PHE A 116 13.94 -12.88 -17.33
C PHE A 116 14.91 -12.01 -18.12
N GLU A 117 14.84 -10.71 -17.87
CA GLU A 117 15.78 -9.71 -18.34
C GLU A 117 16.23 -8.86 -17.14
N GLN A 118 17.52 -8.76 -16.92
CA GLN A 118 18.06 -7.87 -15.89
C GLN A 118 18.00 -6.42 -16.35
N VAL A 119 17.57 -5.51 -15.47
CA VAL A 119 17.33 -4.10 -15.77
C VAL A 119 18.10 -3.21 -14.82
N PRO A 120 18.46 -2.06 -15.25
CA PRO A 120 19.78 -1.74 -15.82
C PRO A 120 20.91 -2.36 -14.98
N ALA A 121 21.91 -2.85 -15.65
CA ALA A 121 22.96 -3.65 -15.01
C ALA A 121 23.97 -2.83 -14.21
N ALA A 122 24.23 -1.56 -14.57
CA ALA A 122 25.28 -0.77 -13.95
C ALA A 122 25.10 0.74 -14.13
N GLY A 123 25.51 1.51 -13.11
CA GLY A 123 25.83 2.92 -13.22
C GLY A 123 27.15 3.17 -13.95
N GLU A 124 27.54 4.42 -14.11
CA GLU A 124 28.73 4.83 -14.85
C GLU A 124 30.05 4.18 -14.40
N GLU A 125 30.13 3.71 -13.16
CA GLU A 125 31.31 3.02 -12.60
C GLU A 125 31.22 1.49 -12.63
N GLY A 126 30.22 0.90 -13.32
CA GLY A 126 30.04 -0.55 -13.38
C GLY A 126 29.45 -1.16 -12.09
N SER A 127 29.17 -0.36 -11.07
CA SER A 127 28.46 -0.79 -9.88
C SER A 127 26.95 -0.84 -10.17
N ALA A 128 26.29 -1.89 -9.74
CA ALA A 128 24.87 -2.01 -9.95
C ALA A 128 24.07 -1.13 -8.98
N PHE A 129 22.97 -0.53 -9.45
CA PHE A 129 22.09 0.32 -8.65
C PHE A 129 21.47 -0.43 -7.47
N ASN A 130 21.40 0.25 -6.32
CA ASN A 130 20.72 -0.24 -5.13
C ASN A 130 19.27 0.28 -5.13
N VAL A 131 18.35 -0.48 -5.75
CA VAL A 131 16.95 -0.08 -5.91
C VAL A 131 16.15 -0.49 -4.68
N HIS A 132 15.46 0.45 -4.04
CA HIS A 132 14.59 0.16 -2.89
C HIS A 132 13.10 0.13 -3.25
N THR A 133 12.70 0.79 -4.36
CA THR A 133 11.29 0.86 -4.78
C THR A 133 11.18 0.88 -6.30
N ILE A 134 10.15 0.22 -6.82
CA ILE A 134 9.71 0.29 -8.20
C ILE A 134 8.36 0.99 -8.23
N GLU A 135 8.20 2.00 -9.07
CA GLU A 135 6.92 2.65 -9.32
C GLU A 135 6.54 2.50 -10.79
N VAL A 136 5.37 1.90 -11.04
CA VAL A 136 4.85 1.67 -12.40
C VAL A 136 3.78 2.70 -12.68
N MET A 137 4.00 3.54 -13.70
CA MET A 137 3.09 4.62 -14.06
C MET A 137 2.00 4.16 -15.04
N PRO A 138 0.81 4.77 -15.01
CA PRO A 138 -0.30 4.44 -15.90
C PRO A 138 0.06 4.57 -17.40
N ASN A 139 0.97 5.45 -17.77
CA ASN A 139 1.45 5.61 -19.15
C ASN A 139 2.41 4.49 -19.59
N GLY A 140 2.82 3.60 -18.68
CA GLY A 140 3.75 2.49 -18.92
C GLY A 140 5.21 2.83 -18.65
N THR A 141 5.52 4.02 -18.20
CA THR A 141 6.85 4.36 -17.66
C THR A 141 7.08 3.61 -16.34
N VAL A 142 8.27 3.08 -16.15
CA VAL A 142 8.66 2.45 -14.88
C VAL A 142 9.78 3.27 -14.26
N TRP A 143 9.64 3.60 -12.98
CA TRP A 143 10.63 4.31 -12.23
C TRP A 143 11.28 3.40 -11.18
N LEU A 144 12.60 3.42 -11.11
CA LEU A 144 13.37 2.76 -10.08
C LEU A 144 13.93 3.82 -9.14
N LEU A 145 13.53 3.78 -7.88
CA LEU A 145 14.05 4.69 -6.86
C LEU A 145 15.22 4.01 -6.16
N THR A 146 16.35 4.70 -6.09
CA THR A 146 17.60 4.19 -5.54
C THR A 146 17.94 4.87 -4.21
N GLU A 147 18.77 4.24 -3.40
CA GLU A 147 19.19 4.82 -2.12
C GLU A 147 20.05 6.08 -2.27
N ASN A 148 21.00 6.08 -3.23
CA ASN A 148 22.03 7.14 -3.33
C ASN A 148 22.38 7.52 -4.78
N ASP A 149 21.55 7.13 -5.75
CA ASP A 149 21.81 7.38 -7.17
C ASP A 149 20.63 8.11 -7.85
N GLY A 150 19.70 8.65 -7.07
CA GLY A 150 18.51 9.35 -7.58
C GLY A 150 17.44 8.40 -8.06
N ALA A 151 16.83 8.69 -9.21
CA ALA A 151 15.80 7.86 -9.83
C ALA A 151 16.14 7.51 -11.27
N ILE A 152 15.74 6.31 -11.70
CA ILE A 152 15.95 5.82 -13.06
C ILE A 152 14.60 5.70 -13.73
N ARG A 153 14.39 6.43 -14.82
CA ARG A 153 13.21 6.35 -15.65
C ARG A 153 13.42 5.33 -16.76
N ILE A 154 12.59 4.31 -16.82
CA ILE A 154 12.65 3.27 -17.86
C ILE A 154 11.48 3.45 -18.81
N LEU A 155 11.79 3.50 -20.09
CA LEU A 155 10.84 3.58 -21.18
C LEU A 155 10.84 2.28 -21.97
N THR A 156 9.67 1.70 -22.16
CA THR A 156 9.45 0.52 -23.00
C THR A 156 9.04 0.96 -24.40
N HIS A 157 9.73 0.49 -25.44
CA HIS A 157 9.44 0.77 -26.86
C HIS A 157 8.66 -0.39 -27.48
N PRO A 158 7.31 -0.35 -27.52
CA PRO A 158 6.50 -1.49 -27.94
C PRO A 158 6.72 -1.86 -29.41
N ASN A 159 7.03 -0.89 -30.27
CA ASN A 159 7.30 -1.13 -31.69
C ASN A 159 8.70 -1.69 -31.99
N GLU A 160 9.57 -1.78 -30.99
CA GLU A 160 10.94 -2.27 -31.07
C GLU A 160 11.12 -3.52 -30.20
N ASN A 161 10.19 -4.45 -30.28
CA ASN A 161 10.17 -5.68 -29.47
C ASN A 161 10.27 -5.41 -27.96
N HIS A 162 9.60 -4.36 -27.48
CA HIS A 162 9.61 -3.92 -26.08
C HIS A 162 11.02 -3.64 -25.53
N ARG A 163 11.92 -3.16 -26.39
CA ARG A 163 13.27 -2.73 -25.98
C ARG A 163 13.18 -1.66 -24.92
N LEU A 164 14.05 -1.74 -23.91
CA LEU A 164 14.16 -0.76 -22.84
C LEU A 164 15.19 0.32 -23.18
N THR A 165 14.86 1.55 -22.83
CA THR A 165 15.81 2.66 -22.67
C THR A 165 15.59 3.30 -21.32
N TRP A 166 16.62 4.00 -20.79
CA TRP A 166 16.50 4.65 -19.48
C TRP A 166 17.26 5.96 -19.41
N ASP A 167 16.79 6.82 -18.53
CA ASP A 167 17.41 8.08 -18.13
C ASP A 167 17.64 8.05 -16.62
N ILE A 168 18.78 8.60 -16.16
CA ILE A 168 19.12 8.67 -14.75
C ILE A 168 18.96 10.12 -14.29
N TYR A 169 18.08 10.35 -13.32
CA TYR A 169 17.81 11.64 -12.70
C TYR A 169 18.54 11.72 -11.37
N SER A 170 19.71 12.35 -11.37
CA SER A 170 20.63 12.38 -10.24
C SER A 170 21.49 13.63 -10.32
N SER A 171 21.98 14.09 -9.19
CA SER A 171 23.01 15.14 -9.17
C SER A 171 24.33 14.70 -9.81
N LYS A 172 24.59 13.38 -9.90
CA LYS A 172 25.75 12.80 -10.59
C LYS A 172 25.65 12.93 -12.11
N THR A 173 24.45 12.94 -12.68
CA THR A 173 24.20 13.08 -14.13
C THR A 173 23.82 14.48 -14.56
N GLU A 174 23.75 15.42 -13.61
CA GLU A 174 23.32 16.82 -13.82
C GLU A 174 21.90 17.02 -14.34
N LEU A 175 21.13 15.93 -14.56
CA LEU A 175 19.74 16.03 -14.97
C LEU A 175 18.85 16.59 -13.86
N PHE A 176 19.12 16.19 -12.60
CA PHE A 176 18.37 16.69 -11.46
C PHE A 176 19.28 16.82 -10.22
N PRO A 177 19.18 17.89 -9.40
CA PRO A 177 20.11 18.15 -8.31
C PRO A 177 19.82 17.42 -7.02
N SER A 178 19.40 16.15 -7.07
CA SER A 178 19.14 15.31 -5.89
C SER A 178 19.68 13.90 -6.08
N LEU A 179 20.07 13.26 -4.98
CA LEU A 179 20.41 11.84 -4.90
C LEU A 179 19.26 11.01 -4.27
N HIS A 180 18.33 11.66 -3.57
CA HIS A 180 17.25 11.00 -2.84
C HIS A 180 15.89 11.40 -3.41
N VAL A 181 15.29 10.50 -4.16
CA VAL A 181 13.94 10.65 -4.68
C VAL A 181 13.01 9.80 -3.82
N PHE A 182 12.11 10.46 -3.06
CA PHE A 182 11.20 9.79 -2.15
C PHE A 182 10.01 9.17 -2.87
N LYS A 183 9.55 9.83 -3.95
CA LYS A 183 8.37 9.41 -4.69
C LYS A 183 8.39 9.97 -6.10
N VAL A 184 7.84 9.21 -7.04
CA VAL A 184 7.42 9.72 -8.35
C VAL A 184 5.89 9.68 -8.43
N TYR A 185 5.29 10.76 -8.91
CA TYR A 185 3.85 10.87 -9.05
C TYR A 185 3.52 11.29 -10.47
N GLN A 186 2.67 10.54 -11.17
CA GLN A 186 2.15 10.95 -12.47
C GLN A 186 0.82 11.67 -12.31
N ASP A 187 0.74 12.93 -12.76
CA ASP A 187 -0.50 13.69 -12.73
C ASP A 187 -1.46 13.29 -13.86
N LYS A 188 -2.70 13.79 -13.80
CA LYS A 188 -3.73 13.52 -14.81
C LYS A 188 -3.39 14.05 -16.21
N ALA A 189 -2.47 15.00 -16.32
CA ALA A 189 -1.96 15.52 -17.60
C ALA A 189 -0.83 14.64 -18.16
N GLY A 190 -0.36 13.66 -17.40
CA GLY A 190 0.70 12.74 -17.78
C GLY A 190 2.10 13.23 -17.46
N ASN A 191 2.25 14.32 -16.68
CA ASN A 191 3.56 14.75 -16.21
C ASN A 191 4.02 13.87 -15.05
N ASP A 192 5.30 13.50 -15.06
CA ASP A 192 5.92 12.80 -13.93
C ASP A 192 6.56 13.82 -12.99
N TRP A 193 6.14 13.81 -11.72
CA TRP A 193 6.66 14.68 -10.67
C TRP A 193 7.62 13.89 -9.77
N LEU A 194 8.85 14.37 -9.65
CA LEU A 194 9.86 13.86 -8.72
C LEU A 194 9.76 14.63 -7.40
N LEU A 195 9.46 13.94 -6.31
CA LEU A 195 9.47 14.48 -4.96
C LEU A 195 10.79 14.08 -4.30
N THR A 196 11.60 15.06 -3.90
CA THR A 196 12.98 14.81 -3.47
C THR A 196 13.34 15.56 -2.20
N ASP A 197 14.51 15.29 -1.67
CA ASP A 197 15.11 16.04 -0.57
C ASP A 197 15.60 17.45 -0.99
N ASN A 198 15.72 17.70 -2.29
CA ASN A 198 16.19 18.96 -2.87
C ASN A 198 15.26 19.42 -4.01
N GLY A 199 14.02 19.74 -3.67
CA GLY A 199 13.04 20.32 -4.59
C GLY A 199 12.12 19.33 -5.30
N LEU A 200 11.41 19.85 -6.29
CA LEU A 200 10.51 19.13 -7.19
C LEU A 200 11.05 19.17 -8.63
N GLY A 201 10.94 18.05 -9.32
CA GLY A 201 11.15 17.95 -10.75
C GLY A 201 9.83 17.63 -11.46
N MET A 202 9.46 18.36 -12.52
CA MET A 202 8.32 18.02 -13.36
C MET A 202 8.80 17.68 -14.77
N ILE A 203 8.50 16.46 -15.22
CA ILE A 203 8.89 15.96 -16.52
C ILE A 203 7.66 15.83 -17.39
N HIS A 204 7.60 16.61 -18.45
CA HIS A 204 6.50 16.58 -19.41
C HIS A 204 6.51 15.29 -20.25
N PRO A 205 5.35 14.85 -20.74
CA PRO A 205 5.28 13.72 -21.66
C PRO A 205 6.21 13.89 -22.87
N GLY A 206 7.04 12.88 -23.13
CA GLY A 206 8.01 12.88 -24.23
C GLY A 206 9.23 13.79 -24.05
N LYS A 207 9.36 14.46 -22.92
CA LYS A 207 10.57 15.22 -22.55
C LYS A 207 11.50 14.40 -21.68
N LYS A 208 12.77 14.80 -21.66
CA LYS A 208 13.79 14.23 -20.80
C LYS A 208 14.15 15.20 -19.67
N GLU A 209 14.35 16.47 -19.99
CA GLU A 209 14.73 17.49 -19.03
C GLU A 209 13.54 17.86 -18.14
N PRO A 210 13.72 17.86 -16.80
CA PRO A 210 12.69 18.30 -15.87
C PRO A 210 12.68 19.83 -15.74
N ASP A 211 11.50 20.39 -15.58
CA ASP A 211 11.33 21.70 -14.95
C ASP A 211 11.58 21.54 -13.46
N SER A 212 12.52 22.32 -12.91
CA SER A 212 12.96 22.22 -11.52
C SER A 212 12.40 23.36 -10.67
N TYR A 213 11.91 23.02 -9.46
CA TYR A 213 11.32 23.95 -8.50
C TYR A 213 11.89 23.73 -7.11
N PHE A 214 12.11 24.81 -6.34
CA PHE A 214 12.56 24.78 -4.94
C PHE A 214 13.89 24.08 -4.68
N THR A 215 14.74 23.97 -5.69
CA THR A 215 16.07 23.37 -5.56
C THR A 215 17.08 24.38 -5.03
N GLU A 216 18.21 23.90 -4.53
CA GLU A 216 19.30 24.77 -4.05
C GLU A 216 19.88 25.63 -5.15
N THR A 217 20.01 25.14 -6.37
CA THR A 217 20.80 25.76 -7.43
C THR A 217 20.05 26.09 -8.70
N LYS A 218 18.94 25.44 -9.01
CA LYS A 218 18.28 25.52 -10.33
C LYS A 218 16.76 25.78 -10.19
N GLY A 219 16.18 26.38 -11.22
CA GLY A 219 14.75 26.45 -11.45
C GLY A 219 14.04 27.58 -10.74
N LYS A 220 12.69 27.53 -10.82
CA LYS A 220 11.80 28.49 -10.16
C LYS A 220 11.85 28.26 -8.65
N PHE A 221 12.01 29.35 -7.88
CA PHE A 221 12.28 29.32 -6.44
C PHE A 221 13.64 28.67 -6.06
N GLY A 222 14.66 28.76 -6.91
CA GLY A 222 16.02 28.34 -6.59
C GLY A 222 16.57 28.99 -5.33
N GLY A 223 17.43 28.27 -4.61
CA GLY A 223 18.02 28.70 -3.33
C GLY A 223 17.18 28.33 -2.10
N MET A 224 16.04 27.65 -2.24
CA MET A 224 15.19 27.28 -1.10
C MET A 224 15.53 25.92 -0.50
N ASN A 225 16.07 24.99 -1.26
CA ASN A 225 16.40 23.61 -0.82
C ASN A 225 15.28 22.98 0.02
N GLN A 226 14.11 22.80 -0.60
CA GLN A 226 12.92 22.32 0.07
C GLN A 226 12.70 20.82 -0.22
N ALA A 227 12.57 20.00 0.82
CA ALA A 227 12.21 18.59 0.67
C ALA A 227 10.70 18.40 0.54
N PHE A 228 10.26 17.39 -0.24
CA PHE A 228 8.86 17.06 -0.48
C PHE A 228 8.59 15.57 -0.28
N TYR A 229 7.56 15.24 0.52
CA TYR A 229 7.31 13.88 0.98
C TYR A 229 5.96 13.32 0.54
N ALA A 230 4.95 14.17 0.35
CA ALA A 230 3.61 13.74 -0.02
C ALA A 230 3.01 14.61 -1.11
N VAL A 231 2.09 14.03 -1.86
CA VAL A 231 1.39 14.72 -2.96
C VAL A 231 -0.09 14.35 -2.96
N GLN A 232 -0.93 15.34 -3.24
CA GLN A 232 -2.35 15.15 -3.48
C GLN A 232 -2.78 15.97 -4.70
N GLU A 233 -3.27 15.31 -5.73
CA GLU A 233 -3.85 15.99 -6.89
C GLU A 233 -5.34 16.23 -6.68
N ARG A 234 -5.78 17.43 -7.05
CA ARG A 234 -7.17 17.86 -7.13
C ARG A 234 -7.50 18.32 -8.54
N ASP A 235 -8.74 18.71 -8.78
CA ASP A 235 -9.16 19.11 -10.14
C ASP A 235 -8.37 20.30 -10.66
N LYS A 236 -8.16 21.34 -9.83
CA LYS A 236 -7.53 22.61 -10.22
C LYS A 236 -6.06 22.73 -9.85
N ASP A 237 -5.57 21.94 -8.92
CA ASP A 237 -4.22 22.06 -8.40
C ASP A 237 -3.64 20.73 -7.93
N ILE A 238 -2.33 20.75 -7.67
CA ILE A 238 -1.59 19.64 -7.06
C ILE A 238 -0.91 20.18 -5.80
N CYS A 239 -1.23 19.60 -4.64
CA CYS A 239 -0.62 19.95 -3.37
C CYS A 239 0.59 19.07 -3.09
N PHE A 240 1.74 19.67 -2.87
CA PHE A 240 2.98 19.03 -2.48
C PHE A 240 3.30 19.38 -1.02
N ALA A 241 3.42 18.38 -0.18
CA ALA A 241 3.70 18.56 1.24
C ALA A 241 5.19 18.48 1.52
N SER A 242 5.64 19.34 2.42
CA SER A 242 7.02 19.45 2.82
C SER A 242 7.19 19.47 4.35
N ASP A 243 8.37 19.81 4.80
CA ASP A 243 8.68 20.03 6.22
C ASP A 243 8.07 21.33 6.75
N GLN A 244 8.18 21.54 8.06
CA GLN A 244 7.74 22.76 8.76
C GLN A 244 6.27 23.13 8.49
N GLY A 245 5.40 22.13 8.28
CA GLY A 245 3.97 22.34 8.06
C GLY A 245 3.62 23.04 6.74
N ARG A 246 4.50 23.07 5.76
CA ARG A 246 4.29 23.75 4.48
C ARG A 246 3.70 22.84 3.43
N ILE A 247 2.72 23.37 2.69
CA ILE A 247 2.13 22.72 1.52
C ILE A 247 2.17 23.74 0.38
N TRP A 248 2.79 23.32 -0.72
CA TRP A 248 2.86 24.10 -1.94
C TRP A 248 1.82 23.60 -2.94
N SER A 249 0.84 24.44 -3.25
CA SER A 249 -0.23 24.14 -4.19
C SER A 249 0.13 24.69 -5.57
N TYR A 250 0.41 23.78 -6.50
CA TYR A 250 0.66 24.09 -7.93
C TYR A 250 -0.67 24.25 -8.66
N GLN A 251 -0.94 25.44 -9.15
CA GLN A 251 -2.14 25.77 -9.92
C GLN A 251 -1.98 25.32 -11.37
N LYS A 252 -2.77 24.34 -11.82
CA LYS A 252 -2.63 23.72 -13.15
C LYS A 252 -2.83 24.70 -14.31
N ASP A 253 -3.72 25.68 -14.15
CA ASP A 253 -4.05 26.65 -15.20
C ASP A 253 -2.95 27.68 -15.39
N SER A 254 -2.30 28.14 -14.32
CA SER A 254 -1.30 29.23 -14.36
C SER A 254 0.14 28.75 -14.24
N GLY A 255 0.38 27.53 -13.78
CA GLY A 255 1.72 27.04 -13.45
C GLY A 255 2.36 27.73 -12.24
N GLU A 256 1.55 28.38 -11.40
CA GLU A 256 2.02 29.10 -10.22
C GLU A 256 1.86 28.27 -8.95
N PHE A 257 2.78 28.46 -7.99
CA PHE A 257 2.68 27.86 -6.66
C PHE A 257 2.12 28.87 -5.67
N THR A 258 1.23 28.38 -4.78
CA THR A 258 0.74 29.12 -3.62
C THR A 258 1.08 28.33 -2.36
N LEU A 259 1.52 29.06 -1.31
CA LEU A 259 1.89 28.45 -0.03
C LEU A 259 0.68 28.37 0.89
N ILE A 260 0.52 27.20 1.52
CA ILE A 260 -0.38 26.95 2.65
C ILE A 260 0.51 26.57 3.84
N GLU A 261 0.38 27.29 4.95
CA GLU A 261 1.16 27.02 6.17
C GLU A 261 0.23 26.50 7.28
N LEU A 262 0.62 25.38 7.88
CA LEU A 262 -0.01 24.85 9.08
C LEU A 262 0.80 25.28 10.32
N PRO A 263 0.16 25.46 11.49
CA PRO A 263 0.84 25.90 12.71
C PRO A 263 1.63 24.74 13.37
N THR A 264 2.55 24.15 12.64
CA THR A 264 3.43 23.06 13.09
C THR A 264 4.82 23.21 12.51
N LYS A 265 5.83 22.65 13.18
CA LYS A 265 7.19 22.51 12.66
C LYS A 265 7.48 21.08 12.15
N GLY A 266 6.51 20.17 12.31
CA GLY A 266 6.64 18.79 11.89
C GLY A 266 6.67 18.64 10.36
N GLN A 267 7.26 17.55 9.92
CA GLN A 267 7.18 17.09 8.54
C GLN A 267 5.75 16.58 8.26
N ILE A 268 5.18 17.00 7.15
CA ILE A 268 3.90 16.46 6.68
C ILE A 268 4.18 15.09 6.03
N THR A 269 3.55 14.05 6.55
CA THR A 269 3.75 12.67 6.09
C THR A 269 2.72 12.24 5.05
N SER A 270 1.49 12.78 5.11
CA SER A 270 0.47 12.50 4.09
C SER A 270 -0.62 13.58 4.02
N ILE A 271 -1.30 13.63 2.88
CA ILE A 271 -2.47 14.50 2.64
C ILE A 271 -3.57 13.64 2.03
N HIS A 272 -4.76 13.61 2.64
CA HIS A 272 -5.89 12.82 2.18
C HIS A 272 -7.17 13.64 2.09
N PRO A 273 -7.87 13.67 0.95
CA PRO A 273 -9.19 14.26 0.84
C PRO A 273 -10.21 13.37 1.59
N VAL A 274 -11.01 13.99 2.44
CA VAL A 274 -12.10 13.31 3.18
C VAL A 274 -13.47 13.88 2.85
N ALA A 275 -13.50 15.06 2.24
CA ALA A 275 -14.68 15.71 1.68
C ALA A 275 -14.22 16.67 0.57
N PRO A 276 -15.13 17.19 -0.28
CA PRO A 276 -14.75 18.05 -1.42
C PRO A 276 -13.82 19.21 -1.09
N ASP A 277 -14.00 19.83 0.07
CA ASP A 277 -13.20 20.98 0.50
C ASP A 277 -12.34 20.69 1.75
N VAL A 278 -12.31 19.43 2.25
CA VAL A 278 -11.63 19.09 3.49
C VAL A 278 -10.61 17.99 3.26
N SER A 279 -9.38 18.24 3.68
CA SER A 279 -8.31 17.24 3.71
C SER A 279 -7.87 16.98 5.15
N VAL A 280 -7.48 15.73 5.42
CA VAL A 280 -6.71 15.34 6.61
C VAL A 280 -5.24 15.34 6.24
N ILE A 281 -4.44 16.00 7.08
CA ILE A 281 -3.01 16.19 6.88
C ILE A 281 -2.29 15.65 8.10
N THR A 282 -1.46 14.64 7.92
CA THR A 282 -0.73 13.97 9.00
C THR A 282 0.69 14.50 9.15
N THR A 283 1.23 14.42 10.35
CA THR A 283 2.60 14.85 10.65
C THR A 283 3.37 13.79 11.44
N ASP A 284 4.67 13.84 11.35
CA ASP A 284 5.58 12.96 12.09
C ASP A 284 5.65 13.27 13.59
N SER A 285 5.43 14.50 14.00
CA SER A 285 5.76 14.96 15.37
C SER A 285 4.62 15.66 16.10
N ASP A 286 3.51 16.00 15.44
CA ASP A 286 2.47 16.87 16.01
C ASP A 286 1.03 16.40 15.73
N GLY A 287 0.82 15.10 15.49
CA GLY A 287 -0.48 14.53 15.20
C GLY A 287 -0.97 14.84 13.79
N PHE A 288 -2.20 15.34 13.66
CA PHE A 288 -2.77 15.65 12.35
C PHE A 288 -3.65 16.91 12.38
N PHE A 289 -3.94 17.41 11.18
CA PHE A 289 -4.81 18.57 10.96
C PHE A 289 -5.96 18.19 10.03
N THR A 290 -7.13 18.77 10.25
CA THR A 290 -8.12 18.90 9.19
C THR A 290 -7.99 20.30 8.60
N TYR A 291 -7.90 20.42 7.30
CA TYR A 291 -7.78 21.69 6.58
C TYR A 291 -8.97 21.89 5.64
N ASN A 292 -9.68 23.01 5.79
CA ASN A 292 -10.75 23.38 4.89
C ASN A 292 -10.23 24.36 3.85
N LEU A 293 -10.22 23.92 2.59
CA LEU A 293 -9.66 24.65 1.45
C LEU A 293 -10.44 25.91 1.08
N ARG A 294 -11.76 25.90 1.29
CA ARG A 294 -12.63 27.03 0.98
C ARG A 294 -12.46 28.16 1.99
N THR A 295 -12.50 27.84 3.27
CA THR A 295 -12.39 28.80 4.35
C THR A 295 -10.94 29.11 4.75
N LYS A 296 -9.98 28.32 4.28
CA LYS A 296 -8.55 28.38 4.64
C LYS A 296 -8.31 28.25 6.15
N THR A 297 -9.15 27.44 6.81
CA THR A 297 -9.06 27.19 8.25
C THR A 297 -8.61 25.76 8.52
N ASN A 298 -7.90 25.57 9.65
CA ASN A 298 -7.51 24.26 10.12
C ASN A 298 -8.01 23.99 11.54
N VAL A 299 -8.10 22.70 11.88
CA VAL A 299 -8.29 22.21 13.25
C VAL A 299 -7.17 21.24 13.53
N HIS A 300 -6.48 21.45 14.64
CA HIS A 300 -5.32 20.65 15.06
C HIS A 300 -5.71 19.59 16.08
N TYR A 301 -5.33 18.35 15.83
CA TYR A 301 -5.48 17.19 16.71
C TYR A 301 -4.08 16.74 17.14
N SER A 302 -3.54 17.42 18.17
CA SER A 302 -2.19 17.12 18.65
C SER A 302 -2.15 15.90 19.57
N PHE A 303 -0.99 15.27 19.69
CA PHE A 303 -0.76 14.20 20.68
C PHE A 303 -1.04 14.63 22.12
N LEU A 304 -0.95 15.92 22.42
CA LEU A 304 -1.20 16.46 23.76
C LEU A 304 -2.70 16.64 24.05
N THR A 305 -3.48 17.03 23.04
CA THR A 305 -4.91 17.36 23.19
C THR A 305 -5.82 16.18 22.90
N CYS A 306 -5.40 15.25 22.05
CA CYS A 306 -6.15 14.08 21.64
C CYS A 306 -5.59 12.81 22.30
N LYS A 307 -6.10 12.42 23.47
CA LYS A 307 -5.62 11.23 24.22
C LYS A 307 -5.83 9.90 23.50
N ALA A 308 -6.75 9.84 22.56
CA ALA A 308 -6.99 8.64 21.76
C ALA A 308 -5.89 8.41 20.71
N LEU A 309 -5.16 9.47 20.34
CA LEU A 309 -4.07 9.39 19.39
C LEU A 309 -2.77 9.00 20.13
N PRO A 310 -2.10 7.88 19.79
CA PRO A 310 -0.79 7.55 20.33
C PRO A 310 0.23 8.68 20.08
N ALA A 311 1.09 8.95 21.06
CA ALA A 311 2.16 9.95 20.92
C ALA A 311 3.36 9.37 20.15
N LYS A 312 3.10 8.92 18.94
CA LYS A 312 4.05 8.33 17.97
C LYS A 312 3.89 9.00 16.62
N PRO A 313 4.96 9.09 15.81
CA PRO A 313 4.84 9.59 14.45
C PRO A 313 3.71 8.93 13.67
N ILE A 314 2.94 9.72 12.93
CA ILE A 314 2.00 9.19 11.94
C ILE A 314 2.78 9.04 10.64
N LEU A 315 3.06 7.80 10.26
CA LEU A 315 3.88 7.50 9.07
C LEU A 315 3.10 7.67 7.78
N SER A 316 1.85 7.20 7.81
CA SER A 316 0.90 7.34 6.70
C SER A 316 -0.53 7.26 7.20
N ALA A 317 -1.50 7.46 6.30
CA ALA A 317 -2.91 7.26 6.60
C ALA A 317 -3.61 6.55 5.45
N TYR A 318 -4.71 5.87 5.78
CA TYR A 318 -5.61 5.24 4.82
C TYR A 318 -7.03 5.82 5.01
N VAL A 319 -7.68 6.16 3.92
CA VAL A 319 -9.09 6.61 3.93
C VAL A 319 -9.95 5.48 3.40
N ASP A 320 -10.84 4.97 4.23
CA ASP A 320 -11.77 3.92 3.86
C ASP A 320 -12.97 4.44 3.07
N ARG A 321 -13.82 3.53 2.55
CA ARG A 321 -15.03 3.89 1.77
C ARG A 321 -16.05 4.70 2.56
N SER A 322 -16.01 4.65 3.89
CA SER A 322 -16.86 5.48 4.75
C SER A 322 -16.26 6.85 5.06
N SER A 323 -15.11 7.17 4.48
CA SER A 323 -14.31 8.37 4.70
C SER A 323 -13.71 8.47 6.11
N GLU A 324 -13.64 7.38 6.86
CA GLU A 324 -12.83 7.33 8.07
C GLU A 324 -11.34 7.26 7.72
N VAL A 325 -10.52 7.92 8.51
CA VAL A 325 -9.07 8.01 8.30
C VAL A 325 -8.36 7.18 9.34
N TRP A 326 -7.66 6.17 8.89
CA TRP A 326 -6.91 5.21 9.71
C TRP A 326 -5.43 5.56 9.69
N PHE A 327 -4.82 5.68 10.86
CA PHE A 327 -3.44 6.13 10.99
C PHE A 327 -2.48 4.97 11.18
N GLU A 328 -1.41 4.97 10.39
CA GLU A 328 -0.26 4.11 10.60
C GLU A 328 0.68 4.74 11.61
N GLN A 329 0.82 4.09 12.77
CA GLN A 329 1.71 4.52 13.84
C GLN A 329 2.46 3.31 14.42
N GLU A 330 3.72 3.49 14.82
CA GLU A 330 4.53 2.42 15.43
C GLU A 330 4.19 2.23 16.93
N GLU A 331 2.91 2.07 17.25
CA GLU A 331 2.45 1.72 18.59
C GLU A 331 1.95 0.28 18.61
N PRO A 332 2.62 -0.64 19.33
CA PRO A 332 2.31 -2.07 19.27
C PRO A 332 0.86 -2.40 19.64
N GLY A 333 0.16 -3.10 18.77
CA GLY A 333 -1.22 -3.54 18.96
C GLY A 333 -2.25 -2.42 18.99
N VAL A 334 -1.89 -1.21 18.61
CA VAL A 334 -2.78 -0.03 18.63
C VAL A 334 -3.00 0.51 17.21
N VAL A 335 -4.23 0.87 16.93
CA VAL A 335 -4.61 1.63 15.74
C VAL A 335 -5.52 2.77 16.17
N ALA A 336 -5.24 3.97 15.68
CA ALA A 336 -6.14 5.11 15.82
C ALA A 336 -6.82 5.41 14.48
N HIS A 337 -8.09 5.80 14.53
CA HIS A 337 -8.81 6.27 13.36
C HIS A 337 -9.66 7.49 13.67
N PHE A 338 -9.89 8.31 12.67
CA PHE A 338 -10.61 9.59 12.78
C PHE A 338 -11.85 9.57 11.88
N ASN A 339 -13.00 9.91 12.47
CA ASN A 339 -14.23 10.13 11.72
C ASN A 339 -14.41 11.63 11.43
N PRO A 340 -14.28 12.07 10.16
CA PRO A 340 -14.37 13.49 9.82
C PRO A 340 -15.74 14.11 10.07
N SER A 341 -16.83 13.32 10.00
CA SER A 341 -18.19 13.81 10.19
C SER A 341 -18.50 14.11 11.63
N THR A 342 -18.06 13.25 12.56
CA THR A 342 -18.26 13.43 14.01
C THR A 342 -17.10 14.19 14.67
N ARG A 343 -15.95 14.30 13.99
CA ARG A 343 -14.70 14.87 14.50
C ARG A 343 -14.12 14.10 15.70
N VAL A 344 -14.43 12.82 15.80
CA VAL A 344 -13.99 11.96 16.89
C VAL A 344 -12.81 11.11 16.43
N VAL A 345 -11.79 11.05 17.26
CA VAL A 345 -10.68 10.08 17.14
C VAL A 345 -10.98 8.91 18.07
N THR A 346 -10.92 7.71 17.52
CA THR A 346 -11.09 6.46 18.27
C THR A 346 -9.76 5.70 18.28
N ARG A 347 -9.48 5.06 19.41
CA ARG A 347 -8.31 4.19 19.61
C ARG A 347 -8.78 2.75 19.76
N GLU A 348 -8.28 1.88 18.90
CA GLU A 348 -8.48 0.44 18.98
C GLU A 348 -7.24 -0.22 19.57
N GLN A 349 -7.47 -1.17 20.49
CA GLN A 349 -6.40 -1.96 21.12
C GLN A 349 -6.60 -3.42 20.75
N ILE A 350 -5.58 -4.01 20.14
CA ILE A 350 -5.55 -5.44 19.81
C ILE A 350 -4.51 -6.13 20.70
N LEU A 351 -4.73 -7.40 21.00
CA LEU A 351 -3.75 -8.18 21.75
C LEU A 351 -2.41 -8.26 21.00
N ILE A 352 -1.33 -7.98 21.71
CA ILE A 352 0.03 -8.08 21.18
C ILE A 352 0.44 -9.55 21.25
N GLU A 353 0.80 -10.12 20.12
CA GLU A 353 1.18 -11.54 20.02
C GLU A 353 2.68 -11.78 20.11
N TYR A 354 3.48 -10.72 20.04
CA TYR A 354 4.93 -10.80 20.06
C TYR A 354 5.49 -10.29 21.38
N SER A 355 6.23 -11.15 22.06
CA SER A 355 6.93 -10.80 23.30
C SER A 355 8.08 -9.80 23.11
N ASN A 356 8.50 -9.56 21.86
CA ASN A 356 9.51 -8.56 21.50
C ASN A 356 9.22 -7.95 20.13
N PRO A 357 8.40 -6.88 20.06
CA PRO A 357 8.03 -6.21 18.81
C PRO A 357 9.22 -5.56 18.10
N GLU A 358 10.32 -5.22 18.80
CA GLU A 358 11.49 -4.58 18.19
C GLU A 358 12.29 -5.53 17.28
N ARG A 359 12.25 -6.85 17.55
CA ARG A 359 12.98 -7.84 16.75
C ARG A 359 12.24 -8.31 15.49
N SER A 360 10.96 -8.07 15.41
CA SER A 360 10.15 -8.43 14.25
C SER A 360 9.21 -7.29 13.95
N ARG A 361 9.60 -6.35 13.07
CA ARG A 361 8.72 -5.31 12.55
C ARG A 361 7.77 -5.91 11.53
N PRO A 362 6.60 -6.45 11.91
CA PRO A 362 5.58 -6.77 10.93
C PRO A 362 5.12 -5.43 10.35
N ALA A 363 5.07 -5.34 9.04
CA ALA A 363 4.58 -4.15 8.38
C ALA A 363 3.13 -3.90 8.80
N PHE A 364 2.78 -2.64 8.99
CA PHE A 364 1.40 -2.23 9.13
C PHE A 364 0.69 -2.44 7.78
N HIS A 365 -0.47 -3.07 7.81
CA HIS A 365 -1.29 -3.26 6.63
C HIS A 365 -2.73 -2.85 6.91
N ILE A 366 -3.26 -1.98 6.06
CA ILE A 366 -4.70 -1.74 5.95
C ILE A 366 -5.13 -2.13 4.54
N HIS A 367 -6.20 -2.89 4.46
CA HIS A 367 -6.77 -3.33 3.21
C HIS A 367 -8.29 -3.40 3.31
N GLU A 368 -8.99 -2.72 2.41
CA GLU A 368 -10.42 -2.82 2.27
C GLU A 368 -10.74 -3.73 1.10
N ASP A 369 -11.38 -4.85 1.38
CA ASP A 369 -11.66 -5.86 0.38
C ASP A 369 -12.87 -5.49 -0.51
N VAL A 370 -13.06 -6.24 -1.58
CA VAL A 370 -14.18 -6.01 -2.52
C VAL A 370 -15.56 -6.21 -1.89
N ASN A 371 -15.64 -6.93 -0.76
CA ASN A 371 -16.86 -7.16 0.00
C ASN A 371 -17.13 -6.05 1.02
N GLY A 372 -16.23 -5.07 1.14
CA GLY A 372 -16.35 -3.93 2.05
C GLY A 372 -15.86 -4.19 3.47
N TYR A 373 -15.10 -5.27 3.71
CA TYR A 373 -14.44 -5.48 4.99
C TYR A 373 -13.12 -4.72 5.04
N LEU A 374 -12.94 -3.95 6.08
CA LEU A 374 -11.68 -3.29 6.38
C LEU A 374 -10.83 -4.21 7.25
N TRP A 375 -9.74 -4.69 6.68
CA TRP A 375 -8.74 -5.54 7.32
C TRP A 375 -7.60 -4.69 7.83
N VAL A 376 -7.21 -4.90 9.07
CA VAL A 376 -6.16 -4.14 9.73
C VAL A 376 -5.18 -5.09 10.40
N HIS A 377 -3.92 -4.94 10.08
CA HIS A 377 -2.81 -5.62 10.74
C HIS A 377 -1.92 -4.55 11.40
N PRO A 378 -2.19 -4.18 12.65
CA PRO A 378 -1.42 -3.15 13.33
C PRO A 378 -0.02 -3.64 13.66
N TYR A 379 0.88 -2.72 13.86
CA TYR A 379 2.25 -3.01 14.27
C TYR A 379 2.27 -3.89 15.53
N GLY A 380 2.96 -5.03 15.48
CA GLY A 380 3.05 -5.97 16.61
C GLY A 380 1.74 -6.65 17.05
N GLY A 381 0.63 -6.38 16.38
CA GLY A 381 -0.68 -6.98 16.67
C GLY A 381 -1.06 -8.08 15.70
N GLY A 382 -2.16 -8.77 16.00
CA GLY A 382 -2.74 -9.79 15.14
C GLY A 382 -3.55 -9.19 13.98
N PHE A 383 -3.81 -9.99 12.95
CA PHE A 383 -4.68 -9.62 11.84
C PHE A 383 -6.14 -9.53 12.32
N SER A 384 -6.82 -8.44 11.98
CA SER A 384 -8.16 -8.13 12.48
C SER A 384 -9.01 -7.53 11.36
N TYR A 385 -10.32 -7.58 11.51
CA TYR A 385 -11.25 -6.78 10.69
C TYR A 385 -12.03 -5.79 11.53
N PHE A 386 -12.39 -4.66 10.94
CA PHE A 386 -13.26 -3.69 11.60
C PHE A 386 -14.71 -4.10 11.44
N ASP A 387 -15.38 -4.30 12.59
CA ASP A 387 -16.82 -4.57 12.65
C ASP A 387 -17.56 -3.23 12.79
N PRO A 388 -18.25 -2.75 11.74
CA PRO A 388 -18.91 -1.45 11.79
C PRO A 388 -20.12 -1.41 12.72
N GLN A 389 -20.71 -2.57 13.08
CA GLN A 389 -21.83 -2.64 14.03
C GLN A 389 -21.33 -2.54 15.47
N LYS A 390 -20.24 -3.24 15.78
CA LYS A 390 -19.60 -3.18 17.10
C LYS A 390 -18.69 -1.96 17.24
N LYS A 391 -18.38 -1.28 16.12
CA LYS A 391 -17.45 -0.14 16.04
C LYS A 391 -16.11 -0.45 16.69
N ARG A 392 -15.57 -1.64 16.44
CA ARG A 392 -14.28 -2.08 16.98
C ARG A 392 -13.59 -3.08 16.05
N LEU A 393 -12.28 -3.19 16.21
CA LEU A 393 -11.51 -4.25 15.59
C LEU A 393 -11.79 -5.58 16.28
N VAL A 394 -12.05 -6.60 15.46
CA VAL A 394 -12.30 -7.98 15.90
C VAL A 394 -11.13 -8.83 15.41
N PRO A 395 -10.40 -9.51 16.32
CA PRO A 395 -9.33 -10.41 15.93
C PRO A 395 -9.84 -11.49 14.98
N PHE A 396 -9.06 -11.76 13.96
CA PHE A 396 -9.40 -12.74 12.95
C PHE A 396 -8.51 -13.95 13.10
N TYR A 397 -9.08 -15.06 13.52
CA TYR A 397 -8.51 -16.40 13.57
C TYR A 397 -7.43 -16.73 14.62
N ASN A 398 -6.65 -15.77 15.10
CA ASN A 398 -5.52 -16.03 15.99
C ASN A 398 -5.76 -15.45 17.39
N GLY A 399 -6.76 -15.94 18.12
CA GLY A 399 -6.91 -15.65 19.54
C GLY A 399 -5.86 -16.37 20.39
N LEU A 400 -5.30 -15.71 21.41
CA LEU A 400 -4.51 -16.37 22.45
C LEU A 400 -5.36 -17.50 23.06
N GLY A 401 -4.92 -18.75 22.90
CA GLY A 401 -5.64 -19.94 23.39
C GLY A 401 -6.30 -20.81 22.30
N SER A 402 -6.36 -20.36 21.05
CA SER A 402 -6.70 -21.24 19.93
C SER A 402 -5.55 -22.23 19.70
N ARG A 403 -5.82 -23.53 19.90
CA ARG A 403 -4.81 -24.58 19.65
C ARG A 403 -4.55 -24.82 18.16
N ASP A 404 -5.41 -24.31 17.29
CA ASP A 404 -5.33 -24.46 15.83
C ASP A 404 -4.83 -23.19 15.18
N TRP A 405 -3.54 -22.92 15.31
CA TRP A 405 -2.84 -21.89 14.56
C TRP A 405 -2.75 -22.29 13.09
N ARG A 406 -3.72 -21.90 12.28
CA ARG A 406 -3.77 -22.30 10.87
C ARG A 406 -2.80 -21.49 10.01
N PHE A 407 -2.52 -20.24 10.36
CA PHE A 407 -1.56 -19.41 9.64
C PHE A 407 -0.68 -18.57 10.58
N SER A 408 0.39 -18.01 10.03
CA SER A 408 1.28 -17.13 10.77
C SER A 408 0.61 -15.78 11.01
N ASN A 409 0.70 -15.23 12.22
CA ASN A 409 0.25 -13.88 12.53
C ASN A 409 1.12 -12.79 11.88
N LYS A 410 2.29 -13.16 11.38
CA LYS A 410 3.16 -12.28 10.62
C LYS A 410 2.76 -12.33 9.15
N ILE A 411 1.95 -11.36 8.74
CA ILE A 411 1.47 -11.21 7.37
C ILE A 411 2.34 -10.21 6.65
N HIS A 412 2.88 -10.59 5.49
CA HIS A 412 3.67 -9.71 4.63
C HIS A 412 2.82 -8.92 3.66
N SER A 413 1.70 -9.50 3.22
CA SER A 413 0.80 -8.87 2.27
C SER A 413 -0.60 -9.46 2.37
N ALA A 414 -1.61 -8.62 2.20
CA ALA A 414 -3.01 -9.00 2.04
C ALA A 414 -3.51 -8.47 0.69
N PHE A 415 -4.30 -9.25 -0.01
CA PHE A 415 -4.77 -8.92 -1.35
C PHE A 415 -6.16 -9.50 -1.60
N SER A 416 -7.07 -8.72 -2.20
CA SER A 416 -8.35 -9.22 -2.68
C SER A 416 -8.28 -9.46 -4.19
N ASP A 417 -8.53 -10.70 -4.59
CA ASP A 417 -8.62 -11.02 -6.02
C ASP A 417 -9.93 -10.50 -6.64
N LYS A 418 -10.00 -10.46 -7.97
CA LYS A 418 -11.19 -10.00 -8.71
C LYS A 418 -12.43 -10.87 -8.45
N GLN A 419 -12.25 -12.09 -7.95
CA GLN A 419 -13.33 -13.01 -7.57
C GLN A 419 -13.83 -12.76 -6.15
N GLY A 420 -13.23 -11.82 -5.41
CA GLY A 420 -13.63 -11.44 -4.07
C GLY A 420 -13.05 -12.31 -2.96
N ASN A 421 -12.05 -13.14 -3.24
CA ASN A 421 -11.34 -13.87 -2.19
C ASN A 421 -10.26 -12.97 -1.59
N LEU A 422 -10.05 -13.08 -0.28
CA LEU A 422 -8.90 -12.47 0.40
C LEU A 422 -7.74 -13.47 0.45
N TRP A 423 -6.57 -13.04 0.02
CA TRP A 423 -5.32 -13.78 0.10
C TRP A 423 -4.41 -13.18 1.14
N LEU A 424 -3.87 -14.02 2.00
CA LEU A 424 -2.93 -13.63 3.05
C LEU A 424 -1.58 -14.30 2.79
N CYS A 425 -0.55 -13.49 2.56
CA CYS A 425 0.82 -13.92 2.37
C CYS A 425 1.53 -13.95 3.72
N THR A 426 1.95 -15.14 4.18
CA THR A 426 2.52 -15.29 5.52
C THR A 426 4.05 -15.42 5.51
N HIS A 427 4.65 -15.11 6.64
CA HIS A 427 6.11 -15.21 6.82
C HIS A 427 6.66 -16.64 6.73
N SER A 428 5.91 -17.64 7.14
CA SER A 428 6.46 -19.00 7.27
C SER A 428 5.47 -20.14 7.10
N LYS A 429 4.20 -19.83 6.83
CA LYS A 429 3.11 -20.80 6.75
C LYS A 429 2.47 -20.90 5.37
N GLY A 430 3.07 -20.29 4.32
CA GLY A 430 2.51 -20.28 2.98
C GLY A 430 1.42 -19.23 2.79
N LEU A 431 0.36 -19.61 2.14
CA LEU A 431 -0.75 -18.75 1.74
C LEU A 431 -2.04 -19.21 2.39
N GLU A 432 -2.87 -18.27 2.80
CA GLU A 432 -4.27 -18.51 3.15
C GLU A 432 -5.18 -17.81 2.14
N LYS A 433 -6.06 -18.57 1.51
CA LYS A 433 -7.16 -18.05 0.70
C LYS A 433 -8.42 -18.06 1.54
N VAL A 434 -9.01 -16.90 1.76
CA VAL A 434 -10.29 -16.73 2.45
C VAL A 434 -11.38 -16.51 1.40
N THR A 435 -12.32 -17.43 1.33
CA THR A 435 -13.47 -17.34 0.42
C THR A 435 -14.71 -17.03 1.21
N TYR A 436 -15.45 -16.01 0.81
CA TYR A 436 -16.71 -15.62 1.43
C TYR A 436 -17.86 -16.26 0.67
N ARG A 437 -18.76 -16.94 1.38
CA ARG A 437 -20.00 -17.47 0.82
C ARG A 437 -21.19 -17.03 1.67
N ASN A 438 -22.17 -16.45 1.05
CA ASN A 438 -23.51 -16.37 1.61
C ASN A 438 -24.13 -17.76 1.48
N VAL A 439 -24.04 -18.58 2.52
CA VAL A 439 -24.67 -19.89 2.53
C VAL A 439 -26.08 -19.70 3.13
N PRO A 440 -27.15 -19.96 2.37
CA PRO A 440 -28.50 -19.86 2.91
C PRO A 440 -28.83 -20.96 3.94
N PHE A 441 -27.93 -21.92 4.14
CA PHE A 441 -28.07 -23.01 5.11
C PHE A 441 -26.84 -23.08 6.00
N ALA A 442 -27.04 -23.23 7.33
CA ALA A 442 -25.97 -23.52 8.26
C ALA A 442 -25.40 -24.91 7.94
N MET A 443 -24.17 -24.97 7.48
CA MET A 443 -23.44 -26.23 7.33
C MET A 443 -22.79 -26.54 8.69
N MET A 444 -23.25 -27.55 9.38
CA MET A 444 -22.53 -28.10 10.54
C MET A 444 -21.36 -28.92 10.01
N THR A 445 -20.18 -28.32 9.99
CA THR A 445 -18.94 -29.09 9.86
C THR A 445 -18.47 -29.46 11.27
N PRO A 446 -18.19 -30.74 11.56
CA PRO A 446 -17.55 -31.13 12.82
C PRO A 446 -16.22 -30.38 12.92
N MET A 447 -15.98 -29.73 14.05
CA MET A 447 -14.63 -29.21 14.34
C MET A 447 -13.68 -30.39 14.44
N PRO A 448 -12.43 -30.31 13.90
CA PRO A 448 -11.52 -31.45 13.82
C PRO A 448 -11.11 -32.08 15.14
N HIS A 449 -11.59 -31.60 16.29
CA HIS A 449 -11.23 -32.07 17.62
C HIS A 449 -12.39 -32.21 18.61
N GLU A 450 -13.65 -32.11 18.16
CA GLU A 450 -14.76 -32.57 19.01
C GLU A 450 -14.98 -34.07 18.84
N HIS A 451 -14.20 -34.85 19.61
CA HIS A 451 -14.41 -36.28 19.77
C HIS A 451 -15.53 -36.60 20.77
N GLU A 452 -16.45 -35.69 21.02
CA GLU A 452 -17.63 -35.95 21.84
C GLU A 452 -18.84 -35.23 21.30
N SER A 453 -19.66 -35.95 20.61
CA SER A 453 -21.12 -35.96 20.67
C SER A 453 -21.74 -36.46 19.36
N LEU A 454 -21.94 -37.72 19.32
CA LEU A 454 -23.17 -38.32 18.81
C LEU A 454 -23.92 -38.88 19.99
#